data_a87cf6621818b18514d1d05ef7c62681
#
_entry.id   a87cf6621818b18514d1d05ef7c62681
#
_cell.length_a   1.000
_cell.length_b   1.000
_cell.length_c   1.000
_cell.angle_alpha   90.00
_cell.angle_beta   90.00
_cell.angle_gamma   90.00
#
_symmetry.space_group_name_H-M   'P 1'
#
loop_
_entity.id
_entity.type
_entity.pdbx_description
1 polymer ?
#
loop_
_entity_poly.entity_id
_entity_poly.type
_entity_poly.pdbx_seq_one_letter_code
_entity_poly.pdbx_strand_id
1 'polypeptide(L)'
;MSHIIYEPVKQRLQRSELAVPGSSPNMFEKALKSGADFVFLDLEDAVAPDDKVKARKNVIDALQDLDWQGNGKTISVRINSIDTHYMYRDVVEVVEQAGEHLDTILLPKAGTASDVYMLSAMLNQIETSKGFKHQIGIEVLIETTLGMANVVDIAKYGREERLEAMHFGVADYAASCRARTTVIGGLNPNYPGDQWHAGLSQMLVACRAYGIRPIDGPFGDFNDPESYKDAARRGAALGFEGKWAIHPSQIELANEIYTPPESEVSHAKQILIALDEAAKEGRGAAQLNGRMIDAASAKMAENIVNTDNAINGKVVA
;
A
#
# COMPACT_ATOMS: atom_id res chain seq x y z
N MET A 1 10.62 23.83 8.22
CA MET A 1 9.71 22.99 7.39
C MET A 1 9.57 23.61 6.01
N SER A 2 9.64 22.82 4.96
CA SER A 2 9.33 23.29 3.60
C SER A 2 7.81 23.39 3.45
N HIS A 3 7.31 24.47 2.83
CA HIS A 3 5.88 24.64 2.54
C HIS A 3 5.46 23.95 1.23
N ILE A 4 6.40 23.33 0.53
CA ILE A 4 6.17 22.63 -0.76
C ILE A 4 6.39 21.11 -0.67
N ILE A 5 6.68 20.59 0.52
CA ILE A 5 6.88 19.15 0.75
C ILE A 5 6.11 18.77 2.01
N TYR A 6 5.21 17.80 1.89
CA TYR A 6 4.57 17.19 3.04
C TYR A 6 5.50 16.12 3.63
N GLU A 7 5.57 16.10 4.97
CA GLU A 7 6.26 15.00 5.65
C GLU A 7 5.54 13.68 5.35
N PRO A 8 6.26 12.59 5.13
CA PRO A 8 5.63 11.28 4.92
C PRO A 8 4.72 10.89 6.10
N VAL A 9 3.61 10.23 5.80
CA VAL A 9 2.78 9.57 6.81
C VAL A 9 3.54 8.42 7.46
N LYS A 10 2.94 7.74 8.46
CA LYS A 10 3.55 6.56 9.08
C LYS A 10 4.02 5.57 8.03
N GLN A 11 5.32 5.28 8.04
CA GLN A 11 5.93 4.37 7.08
C GLN A 11 5.73 2.93 7.52
N ARG A 12 5.39 2.07 6.58
CA ARG A 12 5.24 0.62 6.76
C ARG A 12 5.95 -0.08 5.61
N LEU A 13 6.57 -1.21 5.87
CA LEU A 13 7.10 -2.05 4.81
C LEU A 13 5.93 -2.78 4.13
N GLN A 14 5.78 -2.61 2.82
CA GLN A 14 4.62 -3.10 2.05
C GLN A 14 5.01 -3.62 0.67
N ARG A 15 6.19 -4.25 0.50
CA ARG A 15 6.63 -4.79 -0.80
C ARG A 15 5.65 -5.80 -1.37
N SER A 16 5.14 -6.68 -0.51
CA SER A 16 4.09 -7.64 -0.86
C SER A 16 2.92 -7.54 0.12
N GLU A 17 1.71 -7.47 -0.42
CA GLU A 17 0.47 -7.42 0.34
C GLU A 17 -0.39 -8.64 0.04
N LEU A 18 -0.46 -9.56 0.98
CA LEU A 18 -1.21 -10.80 0.82
C LEU A 18 -2.69 -10.60 1.15
N ALA A 19 -3.54 -10.82 0.15
CA ALA A 19 -5.00 -10.88 0.33
C ALA A 19 -5.41 -12.24 0.88
N VAL A 20 -6.18 -12.27 1.98
CA VAL A 20 -6.67 -13.50 2.59
C VAL A 20 -8.17 -13.43 2.86
N PRO A 21 -8.99 -14.27 2.21
CA PRO A 21 -10.45 -14.25 2.44
C PRO A 21 -10.81 -14.51 3.90
N GLY A 22 -11.60 -13.63 4.52
CA GLY A 22 -12.09 -13.78 5.89
C GLY A 22 -12.97 -15.01 6.10
N SER A 23 -13.52 -15.57 5.03
CA SER A 23 -14.25 -16.84 5.04
C SER A 23 -13.37 -18.08 5.16
N SER A 24 -12.03 -17.94 5.09
CA SER A 24 -11.08 -19.04 5.01
C SER A 24 -10.09 -19.07 6.20
N PRO A 25 -10.55 -19.35 7.44
CA PRO A 25 -9.71 -19.27 8.65
C PRO A 25 -8.50 -20.21 8.62
N ASN A 26 -8.54 -21.31 7.88
CA ASN A 26 -7.42 -22.22 7.67
C ASN A 26 -6.23 -21.60 6.89
N MET A 27 -6.41 -20.41 6.31
CA MET A 27 -5.36 -19.67 5.62
C MET A 27 -4.64 -18.67 6.53
N PHE A 28 -5.21 -18.24 7.66
CA PHE A 28 -4.68 -17.17 8.49
C PHE A 28 -3.30 -17.48 9.07
N GLU A 29 -3.11 -18.66 9.69
CA GLU A 29 -1.80 -19.07 10.19
C GLU A 29 -0.74 -19.21 9.07
N LYS A 30 -1.16 -19.61 7.87
CA LYS A 30 -0.25 -19.70 6.71
C LYS A 30 0.17 -18.30 6.24
N ALA A 31 -0.76 -17.37 6.25
CA ALA A 31 -0.48 -15.97 5.94
C ALA A 31 0.46 -15.33 6.96
N LEU A 32 0.23 -15.58 8.25
CA LEU A 32 1.11 -15.14 9.33
C LEU A 32 2.56 -15.62 9.14
N LYS A 33 2.74 -16.90 8.74
CA LYS A 33 4.05 -17.54 8.53
C LYS A 33 4.66 -17.26 7.15
N SER A 34 3.95 -16.56 6.26
CA SER A 34 4.42 -16.25 4.91
C SER A 34 5.53 -15.18 4.90
N GLY A 35 6.19 -14.99 3.76
CA GLY A 35 7.16 -13.92 3.53
C GLY A 35 6.54 -12.54 3.24
N ALA A 36 5.20 -12.40 3.31
CA ALA A 36 4.54 -11.12 3.04
C ALA A 36 4.87 -10.09 4.13
N ASP A 37 5.10 -8.85 3.72
CA ASP A 37 5.29 -7.73 4.65
C ASP A 37 3.96 -7.29 5.27
N PHE A 38 2.91 -7.31 4.47
CA PHE A 38 1.58 -6.84 4.81
C PHE A 38 0.55 -7.94 4.50
N VAL A 39 -0.42 -8.10 5.39
CA VAL A 39 -1.54 -9.04 5.21
C VAL A 39 -2.83 -8.27 5.43
N PHE A 40 -3.78 -8.40 4.53
CA PHE A 40 -5.14 -7.95 4.82
C PHE A 40 -6.14 -9.10 4.78
N LEU A 41 -6.96 -9.16 5.83
CA LEU A 41 -8.09 -10.08 5.94
C LEU A 41 -9.30 -9.46 5.25
N ASP A 42 -9.80 -10.14 4.22
CA ASP A 42 -10.80 -9.58 3.34
C ASP A 42 -12.23 -9.92 3.77
N LEU A 43 -13.06 -8.91 3.95
CA LEU A 43 -14.50 -9.02 4.18
C LEU A 43 -15.34 -8.64 2.97
N GLU A 44 -14.69 -8.17 1.88
CA GLU A 44 -15.36 -7.67 0.69
C GLU A 44 -15.51 -8.75 -0.41
N ASP A 45 -14.96 -8.55 -1.58
CA ASP A 45 -15.24 -9.32 -2.80
C ASP A 45 -14.89 -10.80 -2.72
N ALA A 46 -13.89 -11.18 -1.91
CA ALA A 46 -13.52 -12.58 -1.70
C ALA A 46 -14.48 -13.35 -0.76
N VAL A 47 -15.51 -12.69 -0.23
CA VAL A 47 -16.48 -13.29 0.70
C VAL A 47 -17.89 -13.22 0.14
N ALA A 48 -18.54 -14.37 0.00
CA ALA A 48 -19.94 -14.44 -0.47
C ALA A 48 -20.89 -13.72 0.51
N PRO A 49 -22.02 -13.15 0.03
CA PRO A 49 -22.98 -12.43 0.87
C PRO A 49 -23.42 -13.20 2.11
N ASP A 50 -23.74 -14.49 1.98
CA ASP A 50 -24.21 -15.34 3.06
C ASP A 50 -23.13 -15.65 4.12
N ASP A 51 -21.85 -15.50 3.75
CA ASP A 51 -20.73 -15.76 4.64
C ASP A 51 -20.20 -14.47 5.35
N LYS A 52 -20.69 -13.28 5.02
CA LYS A 52 -20.18 -12.00 5.55
C LYS A 52 -20.12 -11.94 7.08
N VAL A 53 -21.19 -12.39 7.75
CA VAL A 53 -21.26 -12.40 9.21
C VAL A 53 -20.25 -13.37 9.82
N LYS A 54 -20.13 -14.56 9.24
CA LYS A 54 -19.17 -15.58 9.70
C LYS A 54 -17.72 -15.15 9.44
N ALA A 55 -17.47 -14.56 8.27
CA ALA A 55 -16.15 -14.04 7.91
C ALA A 55 -15.70 -12.94 8.89
N ARG A 56 -16.58 -12.02 9.25
CA ARG A 56 -16.28 -10.98 10.26
C ARG A 56 -15.86 -11.59 11.59
N LYS A 57 -16.61 -12.61 12.06
CA LYS A 57 -16.24 -13.32 13.29
C LYS A 57 -14.87 -13.98 13.17
N ASN A 58 -14.60 -14.70 12.09
CA ASN A 58 -13.31 -15.33 11.85
C ASN A 58 -12.16 -14.31 11.87
N VAL A 59 -12.37 -13.14 11.27
CA VAL A 59 -11.38 -12.04 11.24
C VAL A 59 -11.13 -11.50 12.65
N ILE A 60 -12.17 -11.29 13.46
CA ILE A 60 -12.03 -10.85 14.85
C ILE A 60 -11.24 -11.88 15.65
N ASP A 61 -11.61 -13.16 15.58
CA ASP A 61 -10.91 -14.26 16.26
C ASP A 61 -9.41 -14.30 15.83
N ALA A 62 -9.12 -14.16 14.52
CA ALA A 62 -7.75 -14.16 14.01
C ALA A 62 -6.90 -12.95 14.45
N LEU A 63 -7.52 -11.79 14.62
CA LEU A 63 -6.83 -10.62 15.15
C LEU A 63 -6.49 -10.78 16.63
N GLN A 64 -7.35 -11.41 17.39
CA GLN A 64 -7.16 -11.63 18.84
C GLN A 64 -6.20 -12.79 19.14
N ASP A 65 -6.25 -13.89 18.35
CA ASP A 65 -5.57 -15.13 18.65
C ASP A 65 -4.16 -15.22 18.02
N LEU A 66 -3.87 -14.42 16.98
CA LEU A 66 -2.61 -14.48 16.24
C LEU A 66 -1.77 -13.21 16.46
N ASP A 67 -0.50 -13.40 16.81
CA ASP A 67 0.45 -12.32 17.01
C ASP A 67 1.04 -11.83 15.67
N TRP A 68 0.30 -11.02 14.95
CA TRP A 68 0.70 -10.50 13.64
C TRP A 68 1.91 -9.57 13.73
N GLN A 69 1.88 -8.59 14.64
CA GLN A 69 2.95 -7.61 14.80
C GLN A 69 4.24 -8.28 15.33
N GLY A 70 4.13 -9.21 16.29
CA GLY A 70 5.28 -9.96 16.79
C GLY A 70 5.95 -10.84 15.74
N ASN A 71 5.20 -11.21 14.69
CA ASN A 71 5.74 -11.89 13.51
C ASN A 71 6.18 -10.93 12.39
N GLY A 72 6.27 -9.63 12.67
CA GLY A 72 6.75 -8.61 11.73
C GLY A 72 5.78 -8.29 10.60
N LYS A 73 4.49 -8.56 10.77
CA LYS A 73 3.45 -8.24 9.79
C LYS A 73 2.77 -6.92 10.10
N THR A 74 2.51 -6.12 9.08
CA THR A 74 1.43 -5.15 9.15
C THR A 74 0.12 -5.88 8.86
N ILE A 75 -0.86 -5.74 9.74
CA ILE A 75 -2.17 -6.39 9.61
C ILE A 75 -3.28 -5.39 9.34
N SER A 76 -4.06 -5.64 8.30
CA SER A 76 -5.20 -4.83 7.87
C SER A 76 -6.47 -5.65 7.74
N VAL A 77 -7.61 -4.99 7.71
CA VAL A 77 -8.89 -5.58 7.32
C VAL A 77 -9.48 -4.78 6.18
N ARG A 78 -9.71 -5.43 5.04
CA ARG A 78 -10.51 -4.84 3.97
C ARG A 78 -11.97 -4.99 4.32
N ILE A 79 -12.62 -3.90 4.67
CA ILE A 79 -14.06 -3.83 4.98
C ILE A 79 -14.89 -3.82 3.70
N ASN A 80 -16.19 -4.02 3.81
CA ASN A 80 -17.11 -3.82 2.69
C ASN A 80 -17.19 -2.33 2.32
N SER A 81 -17.55 -2.05 1.06
CA SER A 81 -17.69 -0.68 0.55
C SER A 81 -18.82 0.09 1.25
N ILE A 82 -18.69 1.41 1.28
CA ILE A 82 -19.63 2.33 1.94
C ILE A 82 -21.04 2.34 1.33
N ASP A 83 -21.18 1.88 0.10
CA ASP A 83 -22.48 1.75 -0.58
C ASP A 83 -23.22 0.45 -0.25
N THR A 84 -22.66 -0.35 0.68
CA THR A 84 -23.28 -1.59 1.16
C THR A 84 -23.81 -1.44 2.58
N HIS A 85 -24.76 -2.30 2.95
CA HIS A 85 -25.26 -2.37 4.32
C HIS A 85 -24.36 -3.17 5.28
N TYR A 86 -23.20 -3.66 4.82
CA TYR A 86 -22.26 -4.44 5.62
C TYR A 86 -21.21 -3.55 6.31
N MET A 87 -20.77 -2.48 5.65
CA MET A 87 -19.62 -1.66 6.03
C MET A 87 -19.63 -1.22 7.49
N TYR A 88 -20.73 -0.65 7.96
CA TYR A 88 -20.80 -0.11 9.33
C TYR A 88 -20.62 -1.21 10.39
N ARG A 89 -21.13 -2.43 10.10
CA ARG A 89 -20.94 -3.58 10.99
C ARG A 89 -19.50 -4.07 10.99
N ASP A 90 -18.84 -4.05 9.82
CA ASP A 90 -17.45 -4.42 9.73
C ASP A 90 -16.59 -3.48 10.59
N VAL A 91 -16.79 -2.17 10.48
CA VAL A 91 -16.03 -1.20 11.28
C VAL A 91 -16.34 -1.35 12.77
N VAL A 92 -17.60 -1.32 13.15
CA VAL A 92 -17.98 -1.33 14.56
C VAL A 92 -17.56 -2.64 15.23
N GLU A 93 -17.93 -3.79 14.65
CA GLU A 93 -17.71 -5.08 15.31
C GLU A 93 -16.21 -5.48 15.34
N VAL A 94 -15.47 -5.23 14.24
CA VAL A 94 -14.04 -5.56 14.20
C VAL A 94 -13.24 -4.63 15.11
N VAL A 95 -13.47 -3.33 15.02
CA VAL A 95 -12.67 -2.37 15.78
C VAL A 95 -12.99 -2.41 17.28
N GLU A 96 -14.26 -2.54 17.66
CA GLU A 96 -14.60 -2.65 19.08
C GLU A 96 -14.04 -3.89 19.77
N GLN A 97 -13.92 -5.01 19.05
CA GLN A 97 -13.51 -6.28 19.62
C GLN A 97 -12.03 -6.59 19.44
N ALA A 98 -11.41 -6.12 18.34
CA ALA A 98 -10.03 -6.49 17.99
C ALA A 98 -9.16 -5.32 17.50
N GLY A 99 -9.63 -4.08 17.59
CA GLY A 99 -8.91 -2.92 17.06
C GLY A 99 -7.55 -2.67 17.69
N GLU A 100 -7.31 -3.10 18.93
CA GLU A 100 -5.99 -3.02 19.58
C GLU A 100 -4.91 -3.85 18.87
N HIS A 101 -5.30 -4.84 18.08
CA HIS A 101 -4.43 -5.73 17.31
C HIS A 101 -4.38 -5.37 15.83
N LEU A 102 -5.03 -4.27 15.42
CA LEU A 102 -5.18 -3.87 14.03
C LEU A 102 -4.30 -2.67 13.69
N ASP A 103 -3.54 -2.76 12.62
CA ASP A 103 -2.70 -1.64 12.16
C ASP A 103 -3.47 -0.65 11.29
N THR A 104 -4.20 -1.16 10.28
CA THR A 104 -4.93 -0.32 9.32
C THR A 104 -6.28 -0.93 8.95
N ILE A 105 -7.20 -0.11 8.45
CA ILE A 105 -8.39 -0.53 7.72
C ILE A 105 -8.24 -0.14 6.26
N LEU A 106 -8.52 -1.09 5.37
CA LEU A 106 -8.52 -0.88 3.93
C LEU A 106 -9.95 -0.64 3.46
N LEU A 107 -10.24 0.59 3.04
CA LEU A 107 -11.54 1.03 2.52
C LEU A 107 -11.58 0.83 1.00
N PRO A 108 -12.41 -0.09 0.48
CA PRO A 108 -12.56 -0.28 -0.96
C PRO A 108 -13.43 0.82 -1.58
N LYS A 109 -13.30 0.99 -2.89
CA LYS A 109 -14.15 1.82 -3.73
C LYS A 109 -14.27 3.28 -3.25
N ALA A 110 -13.22 3.82 -2.62
CA ALA A 110 -13.19 5.21 -2.18
C ALA A 110 -13.42 6.14 -3.38
N GLY A 111 -14.47 6.94 -3.33
CA GLY A 111 -14.89 7.84 -4.40
C GLY A 111 -14.59 9.30 -4.12
N THR A 112 -14.57 9.70 -2.85
CA THR A 112 -14.39 11.09 -2.41
C THR A 112 -13.61 11.18 -1.11
N ALA A 113 -13.12 12.37 -0.77
CA ALA A 113 -12.47 12.63 0.52
C ALA A 113 -13.42 12.43 1.71
N SER A 114 -14.73 12.62 1.51
CA SER A 114 -15.75 12.39 2.56
C SER A 114 -15.83 10.94 3.00
N ASP A 115 -15.47 9.99 2.16
CA ASP A 115 -15.47 8.57 2.49
C ASP A 115 -14.39 8.28 3.53
N VAL A 116 -13.21 8.88 3.38
CA VAL A 116 -12.10 8.80 4.34
C VAL A 116 -12.47 9.49 5.65
N TYR A 117 -13.05 10.70 5.57
CA TYR A 117 -13.52 11.44 6.75
C TYR A 117 -14.54 10.65 7.57
N MET A 118 -15.53 10.04 6.91
CA MET A 118 -16.56 9.24 7.58
C MET A 118 -15.92 8.08 8.36
N LEU A 119 -15.03 7.32 7.72
CA LEU A 119 -14.34 6.21 8.37
C LEU A 119 -13.45 6.72 9.53
N SER A 120 -12.69 7.80 9.32
CA SER A 120 -11.88 8.43 10.36
C SER A 120 -12.72 8.83 11.58
N ALA A 121 -13.89 9.44 11.36
CA ALA A 121 -14.80 9.83 12.43
C ALA A 121 -15.33 8.63 13.23
N MET A 122 -15.68 7.51 12.57
CA MET A 122 -16.09 6.28 13.23
C MET A 122 -14.96 5.70 14.09
N LEU A 123 -13.74 5.59 13.51
CA LEU A 123 -12.57 5.09 14.21
C LEU A 123 -12.24 5.92 15.45
N ASN A 124 -12.23 7.25 15.33
CA ASN A 124 -12.00 8.17 16.45
C ASN A 124 -12.96 7.94 17.62
N GLN A 125 -14.25 7.73 17.33
CA GLN A 125 -15.27 7.49 18.37
C GLN A 125 -15.03 6.15 19.07
N ILE A 126 -14.74 5.08 18.31
CA ILE A 126 -14.52 3.75 18.88
C ILE A 126 -13.21 3.73 19.69
N GLU A 127 -12.11 4.23 19.13
CA GLU A 127 -10.80 4.32 19.80
C GLU A 127 -10.90 5.09 21.13
N THR A 128 -11.61 6.23 21.11
CA THR A 128 -11.86 7.03 22.32
C THR A 128 -12.68 6.26 23.35
N SER A 129 -13.76 5.61 22.91
CA SER A 129 -14.65 4.84 23.79
C SER A 129 -13.94 3.64 24.42
N LYS A 130 -13.06 2.98 23.66
CA LYS A 130 -12.31 1.81 24.11
C LYS A 130 -11.00 2.16 24.82
N GLY A 131 -10.53 3.40 24.70
CA GLY A 131 -9.28 3.86 25.30
C GLY A 131 -8.01 3.29 24.64
N PHE A 132 -8.04 3.08 23.33
CA PHE A 132 -6.88 2.57 22.58
C PHE A 132 -5.67 3.47 22.74
N LYS A 133 -4.47 2.88 22.74
CA LYS A 133 -3.20 3.60 22.93
C LYS A 133 -2.55 3.99 21.60
N HIS A 134 -3.04 3.44 20.50
CA HIS A 134 -2.59 3.76 19.15
C HIS A 134 -3.78 4.16 18.29
N GLN A 135 -3.47 4.78 17.17
CA GLN A 135 -4.44 5.16 16.14
C GLN A 135 -4.38 4.14 15.01
N ILE A 136 -5.53 3.61 14.62
CA ILE A 136 -5.64 2.73 13.45
C ILE A 136 -5.53 3.59 12.19
N GLY A 137 -4.62 3.25 11.29
CA GLY A 137 -4.47 3.92 9.99
C GLY A 137 -5.60 3.59 9.02
N ILE A 138 -5.77 4.41 8.01
CA ILE A 138 -6.66 4.15 6.87
C ILE A 138 -5.83 3.95 5.63
N GLU A 139 -6.16 2.94 4.84
CA GLU A 139 -5.72 2.76 3.47
C GLU A 139 -6.93 2.70 2.57
N VAL A 140 -6.84 3.15 1.33
CA VAL A 140 -7.99 3.18 0.41
C VAL A 140 -7.65 2.52 -0.93
N LEU A 141 -8.66 1.87 -1.55
CA LEU A 141 -8.55 1.48 -2.95
C LEU A 141 -9.13 2.57 -3.86
N ILE A 142 -8.31 3.01 -4.78
CA ILE A 142 -8.72 3.84 -5.93
C ILE A 142 -9.00 2.88 -7.09
N GLU A 143 -10.28 2.52 -7.21
CA GLU A 143 -10.73 1.46 -8.12
C GLU A 143 -12.02 1.80 -8.84
N THR A 144 -12.42 3.06 -8.78
CA THR A 144 -13.54 3.59 -9.57
C THR A 144 -13.12 4.82 -10.36
N THR A 145 -13.83 5.10 -11.44
CA THR A 145 -13.63 6.34 -12.21
C THR A 145 -13.88 7.58 -11.35
N LEU A 146 -14.85 7.51 -10.41
CA LEU A 146 -15.11 8.59 -9.46
C LEU A 146 -13.91 8.79 -8.51
N GLY A 147 -13.38 7.72 -7.92
CA GLY A 147 -12.21 7.77 -7.04
C GLY A 147 -10.98 8.32 -7.76
N MET A 148 -10.74 7.87 -8.99
CA MET A 148 -9.62 8.38 -9.78
C MET A 148 -9.80 9.86 -10.18
N ALA A 149 -11.01 10.28 -10.49
CA ALA A 149 -11.30 11.70 -10.78
C ALA A 149 -11.05 12.62 -9.56
N ASN A 150 -11.23 12.09 -8.34
CA ASN A 150 -11.06 12.82 -7.08
C ASN A 150 -9.75 12.45 -6.32
N VAL A 151 -8.84 11.69 -6.93
CA VAL A 151 -7.68 11.09 -6.24
C VAL A 151 -6.81 12.13 -5.52
N VAL A 152 -6.67 13.33 -6.09
CA VAL A 152 -5.89 14.42 -5.49
C VAL A 152 -6.58 14.95 -4.22
N ASP A 153 -7.90 15.13 -4.24
CA ASP A 153 -8.66 15.57 -3.07
C ASP A 153 -8.70 14.49 -1.99
N ILE A 154 -8.85 13.21 -2.39
CA ILE A 154 -8.77 12.07 -1.47
C ILE A 154 -7.39 12.07 -0.77
N ALA A 155 -6.29 12.25 -1.51
CA ALA A 155 -4.95 12.33 -0.93
C ALA A 155 -4.81 13.53 0.01
N LYS A 156 -5.20 14.72 -0.45
CA LYS A 156 -5.04 15.97 0.28
C LYS A 156 -5.76 15.96 1.63
N TYR A 157 -7.05 15.68 1.60
CA TYR A 157 -7.88 15.69 2.81
C TYR A 157 -7.74 14.40 3.63
N GLY A 158 -7.54 13.27 2.96
CA GLY A 158 -7.34 11.99 3.63
C GLY A 158 -6.09 11.95 4.49
N ARG A 159 -5.00 12.63 4.06
CA ARG A 159 -3.80 12.79 4.88
C ARG A 159 -4.10 13.42 6.25
N GLU A 160 -4.96 14.43 6.28
CA GLU A 160 -5.36 15.10 7.53
C GLU A 160 -6.21 14.18 8.42
N GLU A 161 -6.79 13.14 7.82
CA GLU A 161 -7.69 12.16 8.41
C GLU A 161 -7.06 10.77 8.63
N ARG A 162 -5.75 10.66 8.77
CA ARG A 162 -5.02 9.40 9.02
C ARG A 162 -4.84 8.44 7.80
N LEU A 163 -5.02 8.91 6.56
CA LEU A 163 -4.75 8.12 5.37
C LEU A 163 -3.26 7.82 5.23
N GLU A 164 -2.88 6.54 5.19
CA GLU A 164 -1.48 6.09 5.10
C GLU A 164 -1.08 5.61 3.71
N ALA A 165 -1.98 4.96 2.98
CA ALA A 165 -1.69 4.42 1.63
C ALA A 165 -2.90 4.48 0.70
N MET A 166 -2.61 4.52 -0.61
CA MET A 166 -3.59 4.31 -1.67
C MET A 166 -3.16 3.14 -2.54
N HIS A 167 -4.11 2.26 -2.83
CA HIS A 167 -3.93 1.07 -3.66
C HIS A 167 -4.64 1.24 -5.00
N PHE A 168 -4.03 0.79 -6.09
CA PHE A 168 -4.66 0.81 -7.40
C PHE A 168 -5.46 -0.47 -7.66
N GLY A 169 -6.76 -0.44 -7.45
CA GLY A 169 -7.65 -1.60 -7.65
C GLY A 169 -7.99 -1.83 -9.11
N VAL A 170 -7.06 -2.37 -9.88
CA VAL A 170 -7.10 -2.44 -11.35
C VAL A 170 -8.32 -3.20 -11.90
N ALA A 171 -8.87 -4.19 -11.19
CA ALA A 171 -10.02 -5.00 -11.65
C ALA A 171 -11.29 -4.16 -11.71
N ASP A 172 -11.69 -3.57 -10.57
CA ASP A 172 -12.86 -2.70 -10.48
C ASP A 172 -12.66 -1.41 -11.28
N TYR A 173 -11.43 -0.88 -11.31
CA TYR A 173 -11.11 0.27 -12.16
C TYR A 173 -11.36 -0.02 -13.64
N ALA A 174 -10.93 -1.18 -14.14
CA ALA A 174 -11.20 -1.62 -15.51
C ALA A 174 -12.71 -1.72 -15.78
N ALA A 175 -13.47 -2.29 -14.85
CA ALA A 175 -14.92 -2.40 -14.96
C ALA A 175 -15.58 -1.02 -14.92
N SER A 176 -15.17 -0.13 -14.02
CA SER A 176 -15.67 1.24 -13.91
C SER A 176 -15.40 2.07 -15.15
N CYS A 177 -14.21 1.89 -15.77
CA CYS A 177 -13.85 2.50 -17.05
C CYS A 177 -14.56 1.85 -18.26
N ARG A 178 -15.27 0.73 -18.08
CA ARG A 178 -15.80 -0.10 -19.15
C ARG A 178 -14.71 -0.56 -20.13
N ALA A 179 -13.52 -0.84 -19.63
CA ALA A 179 -12.40 -1.32 -20.44
C ALA A 179 -12.70 -2.72 -21.00
N ARG A 180 -12.29 -2.94 -22.24
CA ARG A 180 -12.51 -4.24 -22.93
C ARG A 180 -11.42 -5.25 -22.52
N THR A 181 -11.50 -5.75 -21.30
CA THR A 181 -10.60 -6.76 -20.74
C THR A 181 -11.34 -7.66 -19.76
N THR A 182 -10.86 -8.88 -19.63
CA THR A 182 -11.27 -9.83 -18.57
C THR A 182 -10.04 -10.30 -17.78
N VAL A 183 -8.86 -9.73 -18.07
CA VAL A 183 -7.59 -10.09 -17.42
C VAL A 183 -7.25 -9.03 -16.38
N ILE A 184 -7.23 -9.42 -15.11
CA ILE A 184 -6.92 -8.53 -13.98
C ILE A 184 -5.44 -8.14 -14.03
N GLY A 185 -5.16 -6.84 -14.22
CA GLY A 185 -3.80 -6.28 -14.24
C GLY A 185 -3.00 -6.57 -15.51
N GLY A 186 -3.52 -7.41 -16.42
CA GLY A 186 -2.87 -7.71 -17.70
C GLY A 186 -2.93 -6.56 -18.69
N LEU A 187 -2.00 -6.54 -19.64
CA LEU A 187 -1.98 -5.57 -20.73
C LEU A 187 -2.88 -6.03 -21.88
N ASN A 188 -3.55 -5.07 -22.52
CA ASN A 188 -4.33 -5.33 -23.72
C ASN A 188 -3.43 -5.19 -24.96
N PRO A 189 -3.21 -6.25 -25.76
CA PRO A 189 -2.32 -6.19 -26.93
C PRO A 189 -2.80 -5.23 -28.02
N ASN A 190 -4.08 -4.81 -27.99
CA ASN A 190 -4.63 -3.83 -28.93
C ASN A 190 -4.43 -2.38 -28.48
N TYR A 191 -3.85 -2.14 -27.28
CA TYR A 191 -3.53 -0.81 -26.81
C TYR A 191 -2.00 -0.61 -26.88
N PRO A 192 -1.51 0.49 -27.49
CA PRO A 192 -0.07 0.72 -27.60
C PRO A 192 0.50 1.12 -26.21
N GLY A 193 1.23 0.21 -25.60
CA GLY A 193 1.83 0.40 -24.27
C GLY A 193 0.97 -0.13 -23.14
N ASP A 194 1.05 0.54 -21.99
CA ASP A 194 0.32 0.18 -20.77
C ASP A 194 -0.94 1.03 -20.63
N GLN A 195 -2.12 0.43 -20.77
CA GLN A 195 -3.41 1.13 -20.64
C GLN A 195 -3.69 1.62 -19.22
N TRP A 196 -2.99 1.11 -18.22
CA TRP A 196 -3.13 1.50 -16.81
C TRP A 196 -2.20 2.65 -16.41
N HIS A 197 -1.19 2.96 -17.24
CA HIS A 197 -0.14 3.93 -16.94
C HIS A 197 -0.69 5.30 -16.52
N ALA A 198 -1.71 5.81 -17.18
CA ALA A 198 -2.28 7.12 -16.84
C ALA A 198 -2.88 7.13 -15.44
N GLY A 199 -3.67 6.11 -15.08
CA GLY A 199 -4.26 5.98 -13.73
C GLY A 199 -3.20 5.77 -12.65
N LEU A 200 -2.25 4.87 -12.89
CA LEU A 200 -1.12 4.63 -11.99
C LEU A 200 -0.32 5.92 -11.73
N SER A 201 0.03 6.65 -12.79
CA SER A 201 0.80 7.90 -12.68
C SER A 201 0.02 8.99 -11.95
N GLN A 202 -1.29 9.14 -12.20
CA GLN A 202 -2.14 10.12 -11.53
C GLN A 202 -2.23 9.83 -10.03
N MET A 203 -2.46 8.57 -9.64
CA MET A 203 -2.51 8.17 -8.24
C MET A 203 -1.14 8.34 -7.56
N LEU A 204 -0.05 7.94 -8.22
CA LEU A 204 1.31 8.14 -7.71
C LEU A 204 1.59 9.60 -7.39
N VAL A 205 1.30 10.51 -8.33
CA VAL A 205 1.52 11.95 -8.12
C VAL A 205 0.70 12.48 -6.95
N ALA A 206 -0.56 12.06 -6.82
CA ALA A 206 -1.40 12.44 -5.68
C ALA A 206 -0.81 11.92 -4.35
N CYS A 207 -0.41 10.65 -4.29
CA CYS A 207 0.22 10.07 -3.10
C CYS A 207 1.49 10.84 -2.71
N ARG A 208 2.42 11.01 -3.64
CA ARG A 208 3.73 11.64 -3.35
C ARG A 208 3.60 13.13 -3.00
N ALA A 209 2.64 13.84 -3.61
CA ALA A 209 2.38 15.24 -3.27
C ALA A 209 1.97 15.42 -1.81
N TYR A 210 1.32 14.44 -1.21
CA TYR A 210 0.80 14.51 0.15
C TYR A 210 1.47 13.53 1.13
N GLY A 211 2.59 12.92 0.75
CA GLY A 211 3.38 12.03 1.61
C GLY A 211 2.74 10.69 1.91
N ILE A 212 1.80 10.24 1.08
CA ILE A 212 1.05 8.97 1.20
C ILE A 212 1.78 7.89 0.39
N ARG A 213 1.72 6.62 0.82
CA ARG A 213 2.32 5.50 0.11
C ARG A 213 1.45 5.04 -1.07
N PRO A 214 1.99 4.93 -2.29
CA PRO A 214 1.31 4.33 -3.44
C PRO A 214 1.60 2.83 -3.51
N ILE A 215 0.54 2.01 -3.59
CA ILE A 215 0.62 0.55 -3.69
C ILE A 215 -0.05 0.09 -4.99
N ASP A 216 0.63 -0.78 -5.72
CA ASP A 216 0.08 -1.38 -6.93
C ASP A 216 -0.86 -2.55 -6.59
N GLY A 217 -1.88 -2.73 -7.40
CA GLY A 217 -2.96 -3.69 -7.18
C GLY A 217 -2.66 -5.12 -7.62
N PRO A 218 -3.69 -5.96 -7.71
CA PRO A 218 -3.54 -7.37 -8.03
C PRO A 218 -3.16 -7.63 -9.48
N PHE A 219 -2.59 -8.82 -9.70
CA PHE A 219 -2.44 -9.46 -11.01
C PHE A 219 -3.10 -10.84 -10.96
N GLY A 220 -4.08 -11.08 -11.85
CA GLY A 220 -5.02 -12.18 -11.69
C GLY A 220 -4.46 -13.57 -12.04
N ASP A 221 -3.48 -13.68 -12.93
CA ASP A 221 -2.90 -14.97 -13.31
C ASP A 221 -1.69 -15.33 -12.44
N PHE A 222 -1.93 -16.08 -11.37
CA PHE A 222 -0.85 -16.55 -10.48
C PHE A 222 -0.02 -17.70 -11.07
N ASN A 223 -0.38 -18.21 -12.26
CA ASN A 223 0.42 -19.20 -13.01
C ASN A 223 1.37 -18.53 -14.01
N ASP A 224 1.31 -17.20 -14.16
CA ASP A 224 2.21 -16.43 -15.02
C ASP A 224 3.11 -15.49 -14.17
N PRO A 225 4.19 -16.03 -13.59
CA PRO A 225 5.11 -15.26 -12.75
C PRO A 225 5.84 -14.15 -13.52
N GLU A 226 6.11 -14.34 -14.81
CA GLU A 226 6.85 -13.32 -15.58
C GLU A 226 5.99 -12.09 -15.86
N SER A 227 4.75 -12.26 -16.24
CA SER A 227 3.83 -11.13 -16.43
C SER A 227 3.54 -10.42 -15.10
N TYR A 228 3.49 -11.15 -13.95
CA TYR A 228 3.41 -10.54 -12.63
C TYR A 228 4.65 -9.67 -12.35
N LYS A 229 5.86 -10.21 -12.57
CA LYS A 229 7.12 -9.47 -12.40
C LYS A 229 7.18 -8.24 -13.30
N ASP A 230 6.75 -8.36 -14.55
CA ASP A 230 6.72 -7.22 -15.46
C ASP A 230 5.77 -6.11 -15.01
N ALA A 231 4.60 -6.46 -14.49
CA ALA A 231 3.70 -5.51 -13.86
C ALA A 231 4.35 -4.85 -12.62
N ALA A 232 4.96 -5.63 -11.73
CA ALA A 232 5.67 -5.15 -10.55
C ALA A 232 6.84 -4.21 -10.92
N ARG A 233 7.66 -4.56 -11.92
CA ARG A 233 8.78 -3.72 -12.41
C ARG A 233 8.29 -2.37 -12.92
N ARG A 234 7.15 -2.33 -13.64
CA ARG A 234 6.56 -1.06 -14.10
C ARG A 234 6.11 -0.21 -12.90
N GLY A 235 5.45 -0.81 -11.91
CA GLY A 235 5.06 -0.12 -10.67
C GLY A 235 6.28 0.43 -9.92
N ALA A 236 7.29 -0.39 -9.68
CA ALA A 236 8.52 0.00 -9.00
C ALA A 236 9.26 1.12 -9.77
N ALA A 237 9.35 1.03 -11.09
CA ALA A 237 9.96 2.06 -11.93
C ALA A 237 9.23 3.41 -11.89
N LEU A 238 7.90 3.40 -11.70
CA LEU A 238 7.11 4.60 -11.48
C LEU A 238 7.32 5.19 -10.07
N GLY A 239 7.65 4.37 -9.07
CA GLY A 239 7.83 4.77 -7.68
C GLY A 239 6.77 4.24 -6.72
N PHE A 240 6.06 3.19 -7.08
CA PHE A 240 5.22 2.42 -6.14
C PHE A 240 6.10 1.67 -5.14
N GLU A 241 5.57 1.41 -3.95
CA GLU A 241 6.32 0.80 -2.84
C GLU A 241 6.06 -0.70 -2.69
N GLY A 242 5.02 -1.22 -3.34
CA GLY A 242 4.67 -2.63 -3.30
C GLY A 242 3.52 -2.99 -4.22
N LYS A 243 3.12 -4.26 -4.15
CA LYS A 243 2.08 -4.85 -4.99
C LYS A 243 1.30 -5.92 -4.25
N TRP A 244 0.01 -6.06 -4.58
CA TRP A 244 -0.82 -7.13 -4.06
C TRP A 244 -0.38 -8.50 -4.55
N ALA A 245 -0.43 -9.46 -3.64
CA ALA A 245 -0.32 -10.90 -3.87
C ALA A 245 -1.68 -11.54 -3.55
N ILE A 246 -2.35 -12.09 -4.55
CA ILE A 246 -3.61 -12.83 -4.38
C ILE A 246 -3.39 -14.34 -4.21
N HIS A 247 -2.14 -14.76 -4.34
CA HIS A 247 -1.68 -16.12 -4.13
C HIS A 247 -0.28 -16.12 -3.49
N PRO A 248 0.06 -17.07 -2.59
CA PRO A 248 1.36 -17.11 -1.94
C PRO A 248 2.56 -17.15 -2.91
N SER A 249 2.42 -17.72 -4.11
CA SER A 249 3.50 -17.74 -5.12
C SER A 249 3.92 -16.35 -5.63
N GLN A 250 3.09 -15.32 -5.42
CA GLN A 250 3.38 -13.95 -5.85
C GLN A 250 4.18 -13.16 -4.82
N ILE A 251 4.25 -13.61 -3.55
CA ILE A 251 4.88 -12.88 -2.44
C ILE A 251 6.36 -12.63 -2.72
N GLU A 252 7.11 -13.69 -2.97
CA GLU A 252 8.56 -13.58 -3.20
C GLU A 252 8.88 -12.80 -4.48
N LEU A 253 7.99 -12.86 -5.50
CA LEU A 253 8.14 -12.09 -6.71
C LEU A 253 8.03 -10.58 -6.45
N ALA A 254 7.06 -10.17 -5.61
CA ALA A 254 6.92 -8.78 -5.19
C ALA A 254 8.10 -8.35 -4.32
N ASN A 255 8.46 -9.15 -3.31
CA ASN A 255 9.60 -8.86 -2.45
C ASN A 255 10.90 -8.67 -3.24
N GLU A 256 11.17 -9.54 -4.23
CA GLU A 256 12.34 -9.43 -5.12
C GLU A 256 12.36 -8.08 -5.86
N ILE A 257 11.24 -7.69 -6.47
CA ILE A 257 11.17 -6.50 -7.34
C ILE A 257 11.19 -5.19 -6.54
N TYR A 258 10.53 -5.15 -5.39
CA TYR A 258 10.47 -3.94 -4.55
C TYR A 258 11.62 -3.84 -3.54
N THR A 259 12.56 -4.79 -3.55
CA THR A 259 13.83 -4.68 -2.81
C THR A 259 14.89 -4.07 -3.71
N PRO A 260 15.50 -2.92 -3.34
CA PRO A 260 16.59 -2.33 -4.13
C PRO A 260 17.75 -3.32 -4.26
N PRO A 261 18.29 -3.55 -5.46
CA PRO A 261 19.47 -4.37 -5.65
C PRO A 261 20.68 -3.84 -4.87
N GLU A 262 21.54 -4.72 -4.35
CA GLU A 262 22.74 -4.33 -3.58
C GLU A 262 23.64 -3.35 -4.35
N SER A 263 23.73 -3.49 -5.66
CA SER A 263 24.49 -2.57 -6.53
C SER A 263 23.91 -1.15 -6.50
N GLU A 264 22.59 -0.99 -6.48
CA GLU A 264 21.93 0.32 -6.40
C GLU A 264 22.12 0.92 -5.01
N VAL A 265 21.96 0.14 -3.95
CA VAL A 265 22.19 0.55 -2.57
C VAL A 265 23.64 1.01 -2.37
N SER A 266 24.60 0.24 -2.88
CA SER A 266 26.03 0.60 -2.83
C SER A 266 26.33 1.90 -3.58
N HIS A 267 25.77 2.06 -4.78
CA HIS A 267 25.92 3.30 -5.55
C HIS A 267 25.27 4.50 -4.86
N ALA A 268 24.07 4.33 -4.30
CA ALA A 268 23.40 5.37 -3.53
C ALA A 268 24.24 5.83 -2.32
N LYS A 269 24.84 4.90 -1.57
CA LYS A 269 25.76 5.22 -0.47
C LYS A 269 26.98 6.01 -0.94
N GLN A 270 27.57 5.67 -2.11
CA GLN A 270 28.68 6.43 -2.70
C GLN A 270 28.28 7.86 -3.08
N ILE A 271 27.07 8.06 -3.62
CA ILE A 271 26.54 9.40 -3.93
C ILE A 271 26.49 10.26 -2.66
N LEU A 272 25.92 9.72 -1.57
CA LEU A 272 25.78 10.44 -0.30
C LEU A 272 27.16 10.81 0.29
N ILE A 273 28.12 9.89 0.26
CA ILE A 273 29.48 10.14 0.73
C ILE A 273 30.16 11.26 -0.10
N ALA A 274 30.11 11.17 -1.44
CA ALA A 274 30.73 12.15 -2.30
C ALA A 274 30.14 13.56 -2.16
N LEU A 275 28.83 13.65 -1.91
CA LEU A 275 28.17 14.94 -1.67
C LEU A 275 28.47 15.51 -0.27
N ASP A 276 28.60 14.67 0.75
CA ASP A 276 29.03 15.09 2.09
C ASP A 276 30.45 15.64 2.08
N GLU A 277 31.38 14.98 1.35
CA GLU A 277 32.76 15.47 1.13
C GLU A 277 32.76 16.81 0.40
N ALA A 278 31.99 16.93 -0.69
CA ALA A 278 31.88 18.20 -1.42
C ALA A 278 31.30 19.33 -0.57
N ALA A 279 30.33 19.04 0.28
CA ALA A 279 29.75 20.03 1.20
C ALA A 279 30.77 20.53 2.23
N LYS A 280 31.63 19.65 2.77
CA LYS A 280 32.74 20.03 3.67
C LYS A 280 33.76 20.97 3.00
N GLU A 281 33.87 20.90 1.67
CA GLU A 281 34.71 21.79 0.86
C GLU A 281 33.96 23.03 0.35
N GLY A 282 32.72 23.27 0.79
CA GLY A 282 31.88 24.40 0.39
C GLY A 282 31.28 24.28 -1.03
N ARG A 283 31.24 23.07 -1.59
CA ARG A 283 30.65 22.80 -2.92
C ARG A 283 29.25 22.18 -2.81
N GLY A 284 28.31 22.66 -3.59
CA GLY A 284 26.94 22.13 -3.65
C GLY A 284 26.74 20.96 -4.61
N ALA A 285 27.79 20.55 -5.35
CA ALA A 285 27.76 19.45 -6.31
C ALA A 285 29.12 18.74 -6.34
N ALA A 286 29.11 17.49 -6.78
CA ALA A 286 30.31 16.67 -6.93
C ALA A 286 30.28 15.92 -8.27
N GLN A 287 31.37 15.22 -8.58
CA GLN A 287 31.45 14.29 -9.69
C GLN A 287 31.68 12.87 -9.16
N LEU A 288 30.86 11.93 -9.58
CA LEU A 288 31.01 10.52 -9.27
C LEU A 288 30.93 9.70 -10.57
N ASN A 289 31.95 8.88 -10.85
CA ASN A 289 32.03 8.04 -12.04
C ASN A 289 31.75 8.79 -13.37
N GLY A 290 32.29 10.04 -13.48
CA GLY A 290 32.15 10.88 -14.67
C GLY A 290 30.78 11.58 -14.81
N ARG A 291 29.89 11.44 -13.82
CA ARG A 291 28.58 12.10 -13.80
C ARG A 291 28.53 13.16 -12.71
N MET A 292 27.85 14.26 -12.99
CA MET A 292 27.55 15.28 -11.98
C MET A 292 26.45 14.77 -11.05
N ILE A 293 26.63 15.00 -9.75
CA ILE A 293 25.67 14.72 -8.68
C ILE A 293 25.47 15.97 -7.83
N ASP A 294 24.24 16.17 -7.34
CA ASP A 294 23.81 17.36 -6.60
C ASP A 294 22.76 17.00 -5.54
N ALA A 295 22.07 17.99 -4.98
CA ALA A 295 21.03 17.79 -3.98
C ALA A 295 19.84 16.92 -4.46
N ALA A 296 19.52 16.90 -5.76
CA ALA A 296 18.50 16.01 -6.29
C ALA A 296 18.97 14.56 -6.28
N SER A 297 20.24 14.35 -6.64
CA SER A 297 20.91 13.04 -6.56
C SER A 297 20.96 12.52 -5.12
N ALA A 298 21.19 13.40 -4.14
CA ALA A 298 21.15 13.04 -2.72
C ALA A 298 19.78 12.48 -2.31
N LYS A 299 18.68 13.18 -2.66
CA LYS A 299 17.32 12.73 -2.34
C LYS A 299 16.97 11.39 -2.97
N MET A 300 17.37 11.17 -4.23
CA MET A 300 17.19 9.86 -4.87
C MET A 300 17.96 8.76 -4.16
N ALA A 301 19.21 9.04 -3.76
CA ALA A 301 20.03 8.08 -3.03
C ALA A 301 19.50 7.80 -1.61
N GLU A 302 19.03 8.82 -0.90
CA GLU A 302 18.40 8.68 0.43
C GLU A 302 17.18 7.76 0.35
N ASN A 303 16.31 7.90 -0.65
CA ASN A 303 15.14 7.02 -0.82
C ASN A 303 15.56 5.56 -0.94
N ILE A 304 16.58 5.24 -1.74
CA ILE A 304 17.06 3.85 -1.92
C ILE A 304 17.64 3.31 -0.60
N VAL A 305 18.47 4.10 0.08
CA VAL A 305 19.11 3.70 1.36
C VAL A 305 18.06 3.53 2.47
N ASN A 306 17.05 4.40 2.53
CA ASN A 306 15.97 4.30 3.51
C ASN A 306 15.12 3.05 3.28
N THR A 307 14.83 2.71 2.03
CA THR A 307 14.13 1.45 1.70
C THR A 307 14.95 0.23 2.13
N ASP A 308 16.26 0.20 1.83
CA ASP A 308 17.18 -0.88 2.28
C ASP A 308 17.21 -0.99 3.81
N ASN A 309 17.29 0.15 4.50
CA ASN A 309 17.29 0.17 5.96
C ASN A 309 15.97 -0.36 6.55
N ALA A 310 14.82 0.01 6.00
CA ALA A 310 13.52 -0.48 6.45
C ALA A 310 13.39 -2.00 6.28
N ILE A 311 13.84 -2.54 5.14
CA ILE A 311 13.85 -3.98 4.88
C ILE A 311 14.74 -4.74 5.87
N ASN A 312 15.89 -4.16 6.23
CA ASN A 312 16.85 -4.77 7.16
C ASN A 312 16.55 -4.48 8.64
N GLY A 313 15.38 -3.91 8.98
CA GLY A 313 14.99 -3.58 10.35
C GLY A 313 15.85 -2.50 11.01
N LYS A 314 16.55 -1.69 10.22
CA LYS A 314 17.32 -0.54 10.70
C LYS A 314 16.39 0.66 10.83
N VAL A 315 16.55 1.43 11.89
CA VAL A 315 15.76 2.66 12.08
C VAL A 315 16.03 3.60 10.91
N VAL A 316 14.97 3.98 10.21
CA VAL A 316 15.02 5.04 9.18
C VAL A 316 15.10 6.36 9.94
N ALA A 317 16.16 7.13 9.71
CA ALA A 317 16.42 8.40 10.37
C ALA A 317 15.53 9.54 9.83
#